data_b4d5a02b07988a3ceb5b94ea641a9fda
#
_entry.id   b4d5a02b07988a3ceb5b94ea641a9fda
#
_cell.length_a   1.000
_cell.length_b   1.000
_cell.length_c   1.000
_cell.angle_alpha   90.00
_cell.angle_beta   90.00
_cell.angle_gamma   90.00
#
_symmetry.space_group_name_H-M   'P 1'
#
loop_
_entity.id
_entity.type
_entity.pdbx_description
1 polymer ?
#
loop_
_entity_poly.entity_id
_entity_poly.type
_entity_poly.pdbx_seq_one_letter_code
_entity_poly.pdbx_strand_id
1 'polypeptide(L)'
;MEFQTDLPGWLNRYSCPAFFVKENVITACNSAAQALLLQPGMDIRELLMTGPEEYAHFTGGCLYLKLKLSPKGCGASVTRESEADLFLLDQEPEDADLRSLALAARELRNPLSNLMIAADALRAVEDPSLQEQLARLNRSLHQMHRLVNNMSDAGRSDLLTPSGIHDLSRLFHNIFERIQAQLETAKVTLTYEGLSQSVYGAANAAQLERAVLNIVSNAMKFMPEGGCIRASLTRRQNMLHLSIRDTGNGIADNVLGNVFTRYQRQPGIEDSRYGIGLGMVLIRSAAADHGGTVLIDRPEGNGTRVTMTIAIRQEEPILRTPVLSPAADTSRLVLTELSESLPWECYKK
;
A
#
# COMPACT_ATOMS: atom_id res chain seq x y z
N MET A 1 -37.50 3.76 3.16
CA MET A 1 -37.72 5.21 3.31
C MET A 1 -36.72 5.92 2.44
N GLU A 2 -37.17 6.37 1.33
CA GLU A 2 -36.84 7.50 0.47
C GLU A 2 -35.39 8.06 0.54
N PHE A 3 -34.43 7.31 -0.02
CA PHE A 3 -33.13 7.83 -0.43
C PHE A 3 -33.06 8.18 -1.94
N GLN A 4 -34.20 8.29 -2.63
CA GLN A 4 -34.26 8.35 -4.10
C GLN A 4 -34.31 9.75 -4.70
N THR A 5 -34.34 10.85 -3.94
CA THR A 5 -34.65 12.18 -4.54
C THR A 5 -33.52 13.20 -4.59
N ASP A 6 -32.33 12.97 -3.98
CA ASP A 6 -31.23 13.94 -4.08
C ASP A 6 -29.82 13.30 -4.08
N LEU A 7 -29.62 12.24 -4.86
CA LEU A 7 -28.31 11.60 -5.08
C LEU A 7 -27.23 12.61 -5.56
N PRO A 8 -27.51 13.53 -6.49
CA PRO A 8 -26.54 14.55 -6.89
C PRO A 8 -26.15 15.50 -5.76
N GLY A 9 -27.09 15.90 -4.91
CA GLY A 9 -26.84 16.78 -3.76
C GLY A 9 -25.98 16.11 -2.69
N TRP A 10 -26.17 14.82 -2.46
CA TRP A 10 -25.33 14.06 -1.54
C TRP A 10 -23.89 13.90 -2.04
N LEU A 11 -23.69 13.63 -3.33
CA LEU A 11 -22.38 13.52 -3.97
C LEU A 11 -21.59 14.84 -3.94
N ASN A 12 -22.25 16.00 -3.94
CA ASN A 12 -21.58 17.30 -3.86
C ASN A 12 -20.93 17.59 -2.49
N ARG A 13 -21.10 16.72 -1.49
CA ARG A 13 -20.36 16.77 -0.24
C ARG A 13 -18.89 16.35 -0.41
N TYR A 14 -18.58 15.61 -1.47
CA TYR A 14 -17.21 15.25 -1.81
C TYR A 14 -16.56 16.37 -2.62
N SER A 15 -15.39 16.83 -2.18
CA SER A 15 -14.58 17.79 -2.92
C SER A 15 -13.92 17.19 -4.16
N CYS A 16 -13.73 15.85 -4.17
CA CYS A 16 -13.20 15.11 -5.31
C CYS A 16 -14.31 14.74 -6.31
N PRO A 17 -13.96 14.42 -7.56
CA PRO A 17 -14.91 13.86 -8.52
C PRO A 17 -15.48 12.55 -7.96
N ALA A 18 -16.82 12.49 -7.88
CA ALA A 18 -17.54 11.38 -7.29
C ALA A 18 -18.78 11.02 -8.14
N PHE A 19 -19.05 9.72 -8.28
CA PHE A 19 -20.22 9.23 -9.01
C PHE A 19 -20.67 7.87 -8.51
N PHE A 20 -21.94 7.56 -8.72
CA PHE A 20 -22.52 6.26 -8.45
C PHE A 20 -22.65 5.42 -9.71
N VAL A 21 -22.41 4.11 -9.56
CA VAL A 21 -22.60 3.11 -10.61
C VAL A 21 -23.58 2.05 -10.10
N LYS A 22 -24.61 1.75 -10.88
CA LYS A 22 -25.51 0.62 -10.66
C LYS A 22 -25.62 -0.18 -11.94
N GLU A 23 -25.48 -1.51 -11.83
CA GLU A 23 -25.54 -2.42 -12.99
C GLU A 23 -24.59 -2.02 -14.13
N ASN A 24 -23.37 -1.61 -13.77
CA ASN A 24 -22.31 -1.10 -14.66
C ASN A 24 -22.62 0.23 -15.36
N VAL A 25 -23.70 0.92 -15.02
CA VAL A 25 -24.05 2.22 -15.60
C VAL A 25 -23.91 3.33 -14.56
N ILE A 26 -23.30 4.43 -14.94
CA ILE A 26 -23.23 5.64 -14.10
C ILE A 26 -24.63 6.19 -13.92
N THR A 27 -25.08 6.32 -12.68
CA THR A 27 -26.46 6.79 -12.36
C THR A 27 -26.50 8.23 -11.88
N ALA A 28 -25.46 8.71 -11.21
CA ALA A 28 -25.36 10.08 -10.71
C ALA A 28 -23.89 10.52 -10.64
N CYS A 29 -23.64 11.81 -10.88
CA CYS A 29 -22.31 12.44 -10.81
C CYS A 29 -22.40 13.76 -10.06
N ASN A 30 -21.34 14.11 -9.28
CA ASN A 30 -21.18 15.46 -8.76
C ASN A 30 -20.62 16.42 -9.83
N SER A 31 -20.61 17.71 -9.52
CA SER A 31 -20.11 18.75 -10.45
C SER A 31 -18.64 18.53 -10.85
N ALA A 32 -17.81 18.05 -9.94
CA ALA A 32 -16.39 17.77 -10.22
C ALA A 32 -16.23 16.58 -11.20
N ALA A 33 -17.06 15.54 -11.10
CA ALA A 33 -17.05 14.42 -12.04
C ALA A 33 -17.59 14.84 -13.42
N GLN A 34 -18.61 15.71 -13.47
CA GLN A 34 -19.12 16.26 -14.72
C GLN A 34 -18.08 17.11 -15.46
N ALA A 35 -17.22 17.82 -14.73
CA ALA A 35 -16.09 18.56 -15.32
C ALA A 35 -15.08 17.64 -16.03
N LEU A 36 -15.01 16.36 -15.66
CA LEU A 36 -14.23 15.31 -16.34
C LEU A 36 -15.04 14.59 -17.45
N LEU A 37 -16.15 15.18 -17.89
CA LEU A 37 -17.04 14.65 -18.93
C LEU A 37 -17.76 13.34 -18.54
N LEU A 38 -17.79 12.98 -17.26
CA LEU A 38 -18.57 11.85 -16.78
C LEU A 38 -20.05 12.23 -16.71
N GLN A 39 -20.91 11.37 -17.24
CA GLN A 39 -22.35 11.63 -17.33
C GLN A 39 -23.16 10.38 -16.96
N PRO A 40 -24.35 10.55 -16.37
CA PRO A 40 -25.29 9.45 -16.20
C PRO A 40 -25.60 8.77 -17.54
N GLY A 41 -25.68 7.44 -17.52
CA GLY A 41 -25.91 6.61 -18.72
C GLY A 41 -24.63 6.01 -19.32
N MET A 42 -23.43 6.43 -18.93
CA MET A 42 -22.18 5.85 -19.40
C MET A 42 -21.94 4.48 -18.78
N ASP A 43 -21.40 3.52 -19.57
CA ASP A 43 -21.00 2.21 -19.09
C ASP A 43 -19.60 2.30 -18.46
N ILE A 44 -19.49 1.94 -17.18
CA ILE A 44 -18.21 2.00 -16.44
C ILE A 44 -17.17 1.04 -17.01
N ARG A 45 -17.56 -0.07 -17.61
CA ARG A 45 -16.64 -1.07 -18.17
C ARG A 45 -15.77 -0.52 -19.30
N GLU A 46 -16.29 0.43 -20.07
CA GLU A 46 -15.54 1.12 -21.12
C GLU A 46 -14.45 2.04 -20.54
N LEU A 47 -14.69 2.55 -19.33
CA LEU A 47 -13.81 3.46 -18.63
C LEU A 47 -12.75 2.74 -17.81
N LEU A 48 -12.92 1.45 -17.49
CA LEU A 48 -11.92 0.70 -16.70
C LEU A 48 -10.59 0.56 -17.46
N MET A 49 -9.51 1.00 -16.85
CA MET A 49 -8.14 0.80 -17.34
C MET A 49 -7.47 -0.42 -16.70
N THR A 50 -7.68 -0.60 -15.39
CA THR A 50 -7.21 -1.77 -14.62
C THR A 50 -8.38 -2.41 -13.89
N GLY A 51 -8.29 -3.70 -13.59
CA GLY A 51 -9.20 -4.41 -12.72
C GLY A 51 -10.61 -4.68 -13.24
N PRO A 52 -10.84 -4.94 -14.56
CA PRO A 52 -12.20 -5.26 -15.03
C PRO A 52 -12.74 -6.56 -14.43
N GLU A 53 -11.88 -7.56 -14.21
CA GLU A 53 -12.28 -8.83 -13.58
C GLU A 53 -12.52 -8.65 -12.08
N GLU A 54 -11.67 -7.90 -11.39
CA GLU A 54 -11.79 -7.60 -9.97
C GLU A 54 -13.06 -6.80 -9.69
N TYR A 55 -13.38 -5.83 -10.54
CA TYR A 55 -14.62 -5.06 -10.42
C TYR A 55 -15.86 -5.91 -10.71
N ALA A 56 -15.81 -6.79 -11.72
CA ALA A 56 -16.92 -7.69 -12.02
C ALA A 56 -17.26 -8.66 -10.87
N HIS A 57 -16.28 -8.99 -10.02
CA HIS A 57 -16.46 -9.84 -8.85
C HIS A 57 -16.49 -9.06 -7.53
N PHE A 58 -16.56 -7.72 -7.60
CA PHE A 58 -16.57 -6.87 -6.42
C PHE A 58 -17.88 -7.00 -5.66
N THR A 59 -17.82 -7.49 -4.43
CA THR A 59 -18.99 -7.70 -3.57
C THR A 59 -19.03 -6.76 -2.37
N GLY A 60 -17.92 -6.07 -2.07
CA GLY A 60 -17.81 -5.15 -0.95
C GLY A 60 -16.36 -4.90 -0.54
N GLY A 61 -16.16 -4.08 0.47
CA GLY A 61 -14.85 -3.58 0.84
C GLY A 61 -14.51 -2.28 0.13
N CYS A 62 -13.21 -2.00 -0.05
CA CYS A 62 -12.72 -0.88 -0.83
C CYS A 62 -11.77 -1.38 -1.91
N LEU A 63 -12.15 -1.18 -3.19
CA LEU A 63 -11.36 -1.56 -4.37
C LEU A 63 -10.71 -0.31 -4.95
N TYR A 64 -9.38 -0.34 -5.16
CA TYR A 64 -8.67 0.68 -5.91
C TYR A 64 -8.32 0.19 -7.31
N LEU A 65 -8.66 0.98 -8.31
CA LEU A 65 -8.43 0.71 -9.74
C LEU A 65 -8.12 2.00 -10.50
N LYS A 66 -7.80 1.90 -11.80
CA LYS A 66 -7.62 3.06 -12.68
C LYS A 66 -8.69 3.13 -13.75
N LEU A 67 -9.10 4.37 -14.06
CA LEU A 67 -10.01 4.71 -15.15
C LEU A 67 -9.28 5.40 -16.30
N LYS A 68 -9.76 5.23 -17.54
CA LYS A 68 -9.23 5.83 -18.79
C LYS A 68 -9.65 7.29 -18.95
N LEU A 69 -9.51 8.11 -17.91
CA LEU A 69 -9.86 9.53 -17.95
C LEU A 69 -8.68 10.43 -18.33
N SER A 70 -7.47 9.88 -18.35
CA SER A 70 -6.25 10.55 -18.80
C SER A 70 -5.30 9.52 -19.44
N PRO A 71 -4.27 9.93 -20.18
CA PRO A 71 -3.30 8.99 -20.78
C PRO A 71 -2.61 8.08 -19.75
N LYS A 72 -2.39 8.56 -18.53
CA LYS A 72 -1.79 7.78 -17.42
C LYS A 72 -2.83 7.01 -16.60
N GLY A 73 -4.12 7.19 -16.88
CA GLY A 73 -5.24 6.73 -16.08
C GLY A 73 -5.46 7.61 -14.85
N CYS A 74 -6.69 7.67 -14.37
CA CYS A 74 -7.08 8.32 -13.12
C CYS A 74 -7.38 7.25 -12.09
N GLY A 75 -6.79 7.34 -10.89
CA GLY A 75 -7.08 6.42 -9.80
C GLY A 75 -8.49 6.63 -9.25
N ALA A 76 -9.15 5.55 -8.88
CA ALA A 76 -10.47 5.59 -8.27
C ALA A 76 -10.55 4.57 -7.12
N SER A 77 -11.11 5.00 -6.00
CA SER A 77 -11.54 4.14 -4.90
C SER A 77 -13.01 3.82 -5.06
N VAL A 78 -13.35 2.55 -4.97
CA VAL A 78 -14.71 2.03 -5.15
C VAL A 78 -15.18 1.38 -3.87
N THR A 79 -16.33 1.81 -3.38
CA THR A 79 -17.01 1.19 -2.22
C THR A 79 -18.45 0.88 -2.56
N ARG A 80 -18.98 -0.21 -1.96
CA ARG A 80 -20.39 -0.56 -2.16
C ARG A 80 -21.27 0.13 -1.13
N GLU A 81 -22.18 0.95 -1.61
CA GLU A 81 -23.17 1.67 -0.83
C GLU A 81 -24.57 1.13 -1.15
N SER A 82 -25.08 0.23 -0.29
CA SER A 82 -26.38 -0.42 -0.50
C SER A 82 -26.45 -1.18 -1.83
N GLU A 83 -27.09 -0.63 -2.86
CA GLU A 83 -27.27 -1.24 -4.17
C GLU A 83 -26.42 -0.64 -5.29
N ALA A 84 -25.59 0.35 -4.99
CA ALA A 84 -24.75 1.06 -5.96
C ALA A 84 -23.30 1.10 -5.51
N ASP A 85 -22.39 1.22 -6.45
CA ASP A 85 -20.97 1.39 -6.18
C ASP A 85 -20.62 2.87 -6.24
N LEU A 86 -20.07 3.40 -5.15
CA LEU A 86 -19.56 4.77 -5.08
C LEU A 86 -18.12 4.79 -5.58
N PHE A 87 -17.86 5.58 -6.59
CA PHE A 87 -16.55 5.88 -7.11
C PHE A 87 -16.10 7.25 -6.62
N LEU A 88 -14.92 7.29 -5.99
CA LEU A 88 -14.23 8.51 -5.60
C LEU A 88 -12.90 8.56 -6.35
N LEU A 89 -12.74 9.57 -7.22
CA LEU A 89 -11.53 9.71 -8.00
C LEU A 89 -10.44 10.41 -7.20
N ASP A 90 -9.20 9.98 -7.45
CA ASP A 90 -8.05 10.69 -6.92
C ASP A 90 -8.02 12.12 -7.44
N GLN A 91 -7.86 13.07 -6.54
CA GLN A 91 -7.40 14.40 -6.94
C GLN A 91 -5.89 14.31 -7.14
N GLU A 92 -5.41 14.69 -8.32
CA GLU A 92 -3.98 14.91 -8.48
C GLU A 92 -3.58 16.00 -7.47
N PRO A 93 -2.68 15.70 -6.53
CA PRO A 93 -2.20 16.74 -5.62
C PRO A 93 -1.53 17.82 -6.47
N GLU A 94 -1.66 19.07 -6.06
CA GLU A 94 -0.88 20.14 -6.66
C GLU A 94 0.59 19.72 -6.64
N ASP A 95 1.20 19.61 -7.81
CA ASP A 95 2.59 19.16 -8.01
C ASP A 95 3.58 19.90 -7.09
N ALA A 96 3.24 21.11 -6.65
CA ALA A 96 4.03 21.93 -5.76
C ALA A 96 4.20 21.33 -4.34
N ASP A 97 3.13 20.75 -3.75
CA ASP A 97 3.18 20.21 -2.40
C ASP A 97 3.99 18.92 -2.35
N LEU A 98 3.84 18.06 -3.35
CA LEU A 98 4.61 16.81 -3.44
C LEU A 98 6.08 17.07 -3.73
N ARG A 99 6.42 18.06 -4.58
CA ARG A 99 7.79 18.46 -4.83
C ARG A 99 8.45 19.02 -3.56
N SER A 100 7.71 19.82 -2.80
CA SER A 100 8.20 20.38 -1.54
C SER A 100 8.49 19.28 -0.51
N LEU A 101 7.61 18.25 -0.40
CA LEU A 101 7.85 17.09 0.45
C LEU A 101 9.07 16.28 -0.01
N ALA A 102 9.22 16.06 -1.31
CA ALA A 102 10.36 15.33 -1.85
C ALA A 102 11.68 16.07 -1.62
N LEU A 103 11.69 17.41 -1.74
CA LEU A 103 12.85 18.25 -1.43
C LEU A 103 13.19 18.18 0.06
N ALA A 104 12.21 18.34 0.95
CA ALA A 104 12.41 18.22 2.40
C ALA A 104 12.97 16.84 2.78
N ALA A 105 12.42 15.76 2.19
CA ALA A 105 12.91 14.40 2.37
C ALA A 105 14.37 14.25 1.93
N ARG A 106 14.75 14.88 0.83
CA ARG A 106 16.13 14.86 0.32
C ARG A 106 17.10 15.53 1.30
N GLU A 107 16.74 16.69 1.83
CA GLU A 107 17.56 17.43 2.80
C GLU A 107 17.70 16.69 4.13
N LEU A 108 16.66 15.99 4.57
CA LEU A 108 16.67 15.21 5.82
C LEU A 108 17.47 13.90 5.71
N ARG A 109 17.69 13.36 4.50
CA ARG A 109 18.36 12.08 4.31
C ARG A 109 19.80 12.07 4.81
N ASN A 110 20.57 13.11 4.51
CA ASN A 110 21.98 13.19 4.89
C ASN A 110 22.18 13.30 6.41
N PRO A 111 21.53 14.22 7.15
CA PRO A 111 21.70 14.30 8.59
C PRO A 111 21.20 13.01 9.28
N LEU A 112 20.13 12.40 8.79
CA LEU A 112 19.63 11.14 9.33
C LEU A 112 20.63 9.99 9.12
N SER A 113 21.25 9.89 7.93
CA SER A 113 22.28 8.89 7.66
C SER A 113 23.48 9.05 8.59
N ASN A 114 23.92 10.29 8.84
CA ASN A 114 24.99 10.58 9.79
C ASN A 114 24.64 10.14 11.21
N LEU A 115 23.42 10.39 11.66
CA LEU A 115 22.92 9.95 12.98
C LEU A 115 22.89 8.42 13.08
N MET A 116 22.49 7.71 12.00
CA MET A 116 22.49 6.25 11.96
C MET A 116 23.91 5.69 12.06
N ILE A 117 24.90 6.28 11.35
CA ILE A 117 26.31 5.89 11.44
C ILE A 117 26.85 6.10 12.85
N ALA A 118 26.54 7.25 13.47
CA ALA A 118 26.96 7.53 14.83
C ALA A 118 26.35 6.55 15.85
N ALA A 119 25.06 6.22 15.70
CA ALA A 119 24.40 5.23 16.53
C ALA A 119 24.99 3.82 16.35
N ASP A 120 25.32 3.42 15.11
CA ASP A 120 25.97 2.16 14.82
C ASP A 120 27.38 2.07 15.45
N ALA A 121 28.14 3.18 15.49
CA ALA A 121 29.44 3.23 16.15
C ALA A 121 29.34 3.04 17.67
N LEU A 122 28.23 3.49 18.28
CA LEU A 122 27.99 3.32 19.72
C LEU A 122 27.60 1.90 20.12
N ARG A 123 27.23 1.03 19.16
CA ARG A 123 26.92 -0.40 19.44
C ARG A 123 28.09 -1.21 20.01
N ALA A 124 29.32 -0.76 19.81
CA ALA A 124 30.50 -1.39 20.36
C ALA A 124 30.65 -1.19 21.90
N VAL A 125 29.80 -0.39 22.52
CA VAL A 125 29.82 -0.16 23.97
C VAL A 125 29.09 -1.29 24.68
N GLU A 126 29.80 -2.06 25.51
CA GLU A 126 29.29 -3.25 26.22
C GLU A 126 28.53 -2.95 27.53
N ASP A 127 28.02 -1.72 27.73
CA ASP A 127 27.24 -1.38 28.93
C ASP A 127 25.76 -1.76 28.71
N PRO A 128 25.19 -2.72 29.48
CA PRO A 128 23.80 -3.17 29.32
C PRO A 128 22.75 -2.08 29.48
N SER A 129 23.03 -1.05 30.31
CA SER A 129 22.09 0.07 30.50
C SER A 129 22.03 0.99 29.29
N LEU A 130 23.15 1.17 28.61
CA LEU A 130 23.25 1.94 27.36
C LEU A 130 22.68 1.17 26.18
N GLN A 131 22.80 -0.16 26.15
CA GLN A 131 22.29 -0.97 25.05
C GLN A 131 20.78 -0.87 24.88
N GLU A 132 19.99 -0.81 25.96
CA GLU A 132 18.54 -0.59 25.85
C GLU A 132 18.24 0.80 25.26
N GLN A 133 18.92 1.84 25.73
CA GLN A 133 18.72 3.20 25.22
C GLN A 133 19.15 3.32 23.77
N LEU A 134 20.25 2.67 23.38
CA LEU A 134 20.71 2.60 21.99
C LEU A 134 19.72 1.86 21.09
N ALA A 135 19.12 0.77 21.56
CA ALA A 135 18.11 0.04 20.79
C ALA A 135 16.84 0.91 20.57
N ARG A 136 16.41 1.66 21.59
CA ARG A 136 15.30 2.61 21.48
C ARG A 136 15.63 3.77 20.51
N LEU A 137 16.87 4.30 20.59
CA LEU A 137 17.36 5.33 19.66
C LEU A 137 17.37 4.80 18.23
N ASN A 138 17.92 3.60 18.00
CA ASN A 138 17.96 2.97 16.69
C ASN A 138 16.56 2.76 16.11
N ARG A 139 15.60 2.29 16.91
CA ARG A 139 14.20 2.19 16.48
C ARG A 139 13.67 3.55 16.02
N SER A 140 13.90 4.61 16.78
CA SER A 140 13.45 5.96 16.41
C SER A 140 14.11 6.46 15.13
N LEU A 141 15.39 6.17 14.92
CA LEU A 141 16.10 6.51 13.69
C LEU A 141 15.53 5.74 12.48
N HIS A 142 15.20 4.47 12.64
CA HIS A 142 14.52 3.69 11.61
C HIS A 142 13.12 4.24 11.28
N GLN A 143 12.35 4.67 12.30
CA GLN A 143 11.05 5.34 12.09
C GLN A 143 11.20 6.63 11.29
N MET A 144 12.16 7.48 11.65
CA MET A 144 12.45 8.71 10.88
C MET A 144 12.88 8.39 9.45
N HIS A 145 13.73 7.38 9.25
CA HIS A 145 14.19 6.96 7.92
C HIS A 145 13.01 6.48 7.06
N ARG A 146 12.08 5.72 7.64
CA ARG A 146 10.85 5.31 6.96
C ARG A 146 10.01 6.50 6.54
N LEU A 147 9.81 7.49 7.44
CA LEU A 147 9.05 8.69 7.12
C LEU A 147 9.67 9.46 5.95
N VAL A 148 11.00 9.68 5.98
CA VAL A 148 11.74 10.36 4.92
C VAL A 148 11.61 9.61 3.58
N ASN A 149 11.72 8.28 3.59
CA ASN A 149 11.53 7.47 2.39
C ASN A 149 10.11 7.59 1.84
N ASN A 150 9.09 7.49 2.70
CA ASN A 150 7.69 7.62 2.30
C ASN A 150 7.38 9.00 1.70
N MET A 151 7.93 10.08 2.27
CA MET A 151 7.82 11.43 1.72
C MET A 151 8.50 11.55 0.34
N SER A 152 9.71 10.97 0.20
CA SER A 152 10.44 10.96 -1.07
C SER A 152 9.67 10.23 -2.18
N ASP A 153 9.05 9.09 -1.86
CA ASP A 153 8.35 8.28 -2.85
C ASP A 153 6.98 8.86 -3.20
N ALA A 154 6.29 9.49 -2.24
CA ALA A 154 5.05 10.19 -2.51
C ALA A 154 5.22 11.34 -3.53
N GLY A 155 6.42 11.96 -3.56
CA GLY A 155 6.78 13.01 -4.54
C GLY A 155 7.26 12.51 -5.89
N ARG A 156 7.43 11.19 -6.07
CA ARG A 156 8.00 10.58 -7.30
C ARG A 156 6.92 9.93 -8.18
N SER A 157 5.80 10.59 -8.40
CA SER A 157 4.67 10.01 -9.14
C SER A 157 4.96 9.61 -10.61
N ASP A 158 6.13 9.95 -11.17
CA ASP A 158 6.37 9.84 -12.62
C ASP A 158 7.41 8.79 -13.06
N LEU A 159 8.08 8.03 -12.18
CA LEU A 159 9.31 7.35 -12.58
C LEU A 159 9.45 5.87 -12.17
N LEU A 160 8.42 5.21 -11.70
CA LEU A 160 8.55 3.80 -11.28
C LEU A 160 8.00 2.85 -12.36
N THR A 161 8.62 2.90 -13.56
CA THR A 161 8.44 1.84 -14.55
C THR A 161 9.09 0.54 -14.06
N PRO A 162 8.54 -0.63 -14.43
CA PRO A 162 9.18 -1.91 -14.15
C PRO A 162 10.66 -1.87 -14.57
N SER A 163 11.56 -2.19 -13.65
CA SER A 163 13.00 -2.01 -13.85
C SER A 163 13.71 -3.25 -14.38
N GLY A 164 12.99 -4.37 -14.57
CA GLY A 164 13.55 -5.61 -15.10
C GLY A 164 12.59 -6.79 -15.04
N ILE A 165 12.98 -7.88 -15.69
CA ILE A 165 12.26 -9.16 -15.61
C ILE A 165 12.74 -9.91 -14.38
N HIS A 166 11.80 -10.30 -13.55
CA HIS A 166 12.04 -11.03 -12.30
C HIS A 166 11.22 -12.34 -12.26
N ASP A 167 11.76 -13.35 -11.59
CA ASP A 167 10.95 -14.46 -11.11
C ASP A 167 10.12 -13.97 -9.93
N LEU A 168 8.85 -13.64 -10.18
CA LEU A 168 7.94 -13.07 -9.21
C LEU A 168 7.60 -14.06 -8.09
N SER A 169 7.55 -15.36 -8.40
CA SER A 169 7.32 -16.41 -7.39
C SER A 169 8.44 -16.41 -6.36
N ARG A 170 9.69 -16.40 -6.83
CA ARG A 170 10.88 -16.37 -5.98
C ARG A 170 11.04 -15.03 -5.25
N LEU A 171 10.70 -13.91 -5.91
CA LEU A 171 10.72 -12.58 -5.31
C LEU A 171 9.85 -12.53 -4.04
N PHE A 172 8.58 -12.92 -4.15
CA PHE A 172 7.67 -12.91 -3.00
C PHE A 172 8.08 -13.93 -1.94
N HIS A 173 8.54 -15.12 -2.32
CA HIS A 173 9.06 -16.09 -1.36
C HIS A 173 10.19 -15.49 -0.51
N ASN A 174 11.18 -14.87 -1.13
CA ASN A 174 12.31 -14.25 -0.44
C ASN A 174 11.88 -13.08 0.45
N ILE A 175 10.90 -12.28 0.03
CA ILE A 175 10.35 -11.18 0.85
C ILE A 175 9.73 -11.74 2.14
N PHE A 176 8.86 -12.75 2.03
CA PHE A 176 8.16 -13.32 3.19
C PHE A 176 9.09 -14.09 4.12
N GLU A 177 10.08 -14.81 3.60
CA GLU A 177 11.10 -15.47 4.40
C GLU A 177 11.88 -14.47 5.27
N ARG A 178 12.29 -13.34 4.70
CA ARG A 178 12.99 -12.28 5.46
C ARG A 178 12.10 -11.62 6.51
N ILE A 179 10.84 -11.38 6.20
CA ILE A 179 9.88 -10.81 7.15
C ILE A 179 9.68 -11.79 8.31
N GLN A 180 9.48 -13.07 8.03
CA GLN A 180 9.27 -14.10 9.05
C GLN A 180 10.38 -14.14 10.07
N ALA A 181 11.65 -14.06 9.64
CA ALA A 181 12.82 -14.04 10.52
C ALA A 181 12.80 -12.85 11.52
N GLN A 182 12.18 -11.72 11.17
CA GLN A 182 12.10 -10.55 12.06
C GLN A 182 10.85 -10.58 12.97
N LEU A 183 9.78 -11.29 12.56
CA LEU A 183 8.54 -11.34 13.31
C LEU A 183 8.55 -12.27 14.51
N GLU A 184 9.51 -13.20 14.60
CA GLU A 184 9.65 -14.15 15.73
C GLU A 184 9.69 -13.41 17.09
N THR A 185 10.35 -12.25 17.14
CA THR A 185 10.45 -11.42 18.35
C THR A 185 9.15 -10.64 18.66
N ALA A 186 8.31 -10.42 17.67
CA ALA A 186 7.11 -9.56 17.77
C ALA A 186 5.82 -10.31 18.17
N LYS A 187 5.90 -11.60 18.52
CA LYS A 187 4.75 -12.48 18.82
C LYS A 187 3.72 -12.55 17.68
N VAL A 188 4.16 -12.36 16.45
CA VAL A 188 3.34 -12.46 15.24
C VAL A 188 3.79 -13.66 14.43
N THR A 189 2.85 -14.56 14.16
CA THR A 189 3.10 -15.71 13.29
C THR A 189 2.80 -15.34 11.86
N LEU A 190 3.76 -15.53 10.94
CA LEU A 190 3.57 -15.34 9.52
C LEU A 190 3.60 -16.69 8.81
N THR A 191 2.60 -16.95 7.96
CA THR A 191 2.59 -18.08 7.03
C THR A 191 2.48 -17.58 5.60
N TYR A 192 3.23 -18.20 4.68
CA TYR A 192 3.19 -17.85 3.26
C TYR A 192 3.02 -19.10 2.39
N GLU A 193 2.03 -19.05 1.51
CA GLU A 193 1.76 -20.06 0.49
C GLU A 193 2.05 -19.46 -0.88
N GLY A 194 3.20 -19.81 -1.46
CA GLY A 194 3.63 -19.37 -2.78
C GLY A 194 3.22 -20.29 -3.92
N LEU A 195 3.59 -19.87 -5.14
CA LEU A 195 3.44 -20.72 -6.32
C LEU A 195 4.56 -21.76 -6.37
N SER A 196 4.22 -22.98 -6.79
CA SER A 196 5.20 -24.05 -7.01
C SER A 196 6.02 -23.88 -8.29
N GLN A 197 5.55 -23.05 -9.23
CA GLN A 197 6.21 -22.78 -10.51
C GLN A 197 6.71 -21.35 -10.56
N SER A 198 7.86 -21.15 -11.25
CA SER A 198 8.39 -19.81 -11.52
C SER A 198 7.48 -19.06 -12.48
N VAL A 199 7.22 -17.80 -12.15
CA VAL A 199 6.46 -16.86 -13.00
C VAL A 199 7.33 -15.64 -13.26
N TYR A 200 7.76 -15.47 -14.50
CA TYR A 200 8.58 -14.33 -14.91
C TYR A 200 7.71 -13.18 -15.39
N GLY A 201 8.04 -11.97 -14.96
CA GLY A 201 7.34 -10.76 -15.38
C GLY A 201 8.16 -9.50 -15.11
N ALA A 202 7.87 -8.45 -15.88
CA ALA A 202 8.47 -7.13 -15.68
C ALA A 202 7.94 -6.52 -14.38
N ALA A 203 8.86 -6.17 -13.46
CA ALA A 203 8.49 -5.60 -12.17
C ALA A 203 9.59 -4.69 -11.60
N ASN A 204 9.19 -3.79 -10.72
CA ASN A 204 10.06 -3.08 -9.80
C ASN A 204 10.07 -3.84 -8.45
N ALA A 205 11.09 -4.68 -8.27
CA ALA A 205 11.20 -5.54 -7.08
C ALA A 205 11.20 -4.74 -5.77
N ALA A 206 11.91 -3.59 -5.73
CA ALA A 206 11.98 -2.75 -4.53
C ALA A 206 10.62 -2.12 -4.18
N GLN A 207 9.84 -1.71 -5.18
CA GLN A 207 8.50 -1.16 -4.98
C GLN A 207 7.53 -2.22 -4.46
N LEU A 208 7.57 -3.44 -5.02
CA LEU A 208 6.75 -4.57 -4.56
C LEU A 208 7.12 -4.98 -3.14
N GLU A 209 8.41 -5.07 -2.82
CA GLU A 209 8.88 -5.37 -1.47
C GLU A 209 8.37 -4.33 -0.46
N ARG A 210 8.47 -3.04 -0.76
CA ARG A 210 7.96 -1.97 0.10
C ARG A 210 6.44 -2.01 0.26
N ALA A 211 5.70 -2.34 -0.81
CA ALA A 211 4.25 -2.52 -0.72
C ALA A 211 3.89 -3.65 0.26
N VAL A 212 4.54 -4.81 0.16
CA VAL A 212 4.34 -5.94 1.08
C VAL A 212 4.67 -5.54 2.53
N LEU A 213 5.81 -4.87 2.74
CA LEU A 213 6.22 -4.41 4.07
C LEU A 213 5.24 -3.40 4.67
N ASN A 214 4.64 -2.52 3.86
CA ASN A 214 3.61 -1.59 4.32
C ASN A 214 2.30 -2.33 4.69
N ILE A 215 1.90 -3.37 3.94
CA ILE A 215 0.74 -4.20 4.29
C ILE A 215 0.99 -4.92 5.62
N VAL A 216 2.14 -5.56 5.77
CA VAL A 216 2.52 -6.27 7.02
C VAL A 216 2.60 -5.30 8.20
N SER A 217 3.22 -4.13 8.02
CA SER A 217 3.28 -3.09 9.07
C SER A 217 1.89 -2.63 9.50
N ASN A 218 0.96 -2.45 8.57
CA ASN A 218 -0.43 -2.10 8.89
C ASN A 218 -1.11 -3.24 9.66
N ALA A 219 -0.96 -4.49 9.24
CA ALA A 219 -1.49 -5.65 9.95
C ALA A 219 -1.00 -5.69 11.41
N MET A 220 0.30 -5.52 11.63
CA MET A 220 0.89 -5.55 12.98
C MET A 220 0.39 -4.42 13.89
N LYS A 221 0.13 -3.22 13.35
CA LYS A 221 -0.42 -2.09 14.12
C LYS A 221 -1.79 -2.40 14.73
N PHE A 222 -2.59 -3.20 14.03
CA PHE A 222 -3.92 -3.59 14.48
C PHE A 222 -3.94 -4.92 15.24
N MET A 223 -2.76 -5.50 15.53
CA MET A 223 -2.56 -6.70 16.34
C MET A 223 -1.57 -6.42 17.50
N PRO A 224 -1.84 -5.49 18.42
CA PRO A 224 -0.89 -5.06 19.46
C PRO A 224 -0.50 -6.18 20.43
N GLU A 225 -1.34 -7.18 20.61
CA GLU A 225 -1.11 -8.33 21.50
C GLU A 225 -0.46 -9.54 20.78
N GLY A 226 -0.12 -9.36 19.50
CA GLY A 226 0.30 -10.42 18.61
C GLY A 226 -0.85 -10.99 17.78
N GLY A 227 -0.57 -11.97 16.95
CA GLY A 227 -1.58 -12.56 16.07
C GLY A 227 -0.97 -13.34 14.93
N CYS A 228 -1.78 -13.58 13.89
CA CYS A 228 -1.38 -14.36 12.73
C CYS A 228 -1.57 -13.54 11.44
N ILE A 229 -0.56 -13.58 10.58
CA ILE A 229 -0.60 -13.06 9.21
C ILE A 229 -0.50 -14.25 8.27
N ARG A 230 -1.48 -14.39 7.37
CA ARG A 230 -1.48 -15.39 6.31
C ARG A 230 -1.34 -14.70 4.97
N ALA A 231 -0.30 -15.04 4.25
CA ALA A 231 -0.07 -14.54 2.91
C ALA A 231 -0.17 -15.68 1.89
N SER A 232 -0.75 -15.42 0.74
CA SER A 232 -0.80 -16.38 -0.36
C SER A 232 -0.62 -15.68 -1.69
N LEU A 233 0.08 -16.35 -2.62
CA LEU A 233 0.27 -15.89 -3.99
C LEU A 233 -0.38 -16.90 -4.92
N THR A 234 -1.35 -16.45 -5.71
CA THR A 234 -2.03 -17.27 -6.71
C THR A 234 -1.92 -16.63 -8.09
N ARG A 235 -2.03 -17.43 -9.13
CA ARG A 235 -2.07 -16.96 -10.52
C ARG A 235 -3.45 -17.23 -11.12
N ARG A 236 -4.04 -16.21 -11.71
CA ARG A 236 -5.24 -16.32 -12.52
C ARG A 236 -4.97 -15.68 -13.87
N GLN A 237 -5.06 -16.46 -14.95
CA GLN A 237 -4.74 -16.01 -16.30
C GLN A 237 -3.37 -15.28 -16.36
N ASN A 238 -3.37 -14.00 -16.68
CA ASN A 238 -2.17 -13.16 -16.78
C ASN A 238 -1.98 -12.21 -15.59
N MET A 239 -2.59 -12.53 -14.45
CA MET A 239 -2.50 -11.76 -13.21
C MET A 239 -1.99 -12.63 -12.06
N LEU A 240 -1.12 -12.05 -11.22
CA LEU A 240 -0.80 -12.56 -9.90
C LEU A 240 -1.70 -11.89 -8.87
N HIS A 241 -2.21 -12.66 -7.94
CA HIS A 241 -3.02 -12.20 -6.81
C HIS A 241 -2.25 -12.49 -5.53
N LEU A 242 -1.71 -11.46 -4.90
CA LEU A 242 -1.11 -11.53 -3.59
C LEU A 242 -2.16 -11.16 -2.55
N SER A 243 -2.57 -12.10 -1.72
CA SER A 243 -3.51 -11.90 -0.64
C SER A 243 -2.80 -11.98 0.70
N ILE A 244 -2.94 -10.97 1.55
CA ILE A 244 -2.37 -10.91 2.91
C ILE A 244 -3.52 -10.64 3.86
N ARG A 245 -3.77 -11.58 4.79
CA ARG A 245 -4.83 -11.52 5.79
C ARG A 245 -4.22 -11.50 7.19
N ASP A 246 -4.69 -10.58 8.03
CA ASP A 246 -4.39 -10.54 9.46
C ASP A 246 -5.56 -11.01 10.33
N THR A 247 -5.31 -11.22 11.60
CA THR A 247 -6.30 -11.57 12.63
C THR A 247 -6.58 -10.41 13.58
N GLY A 248 -6.27 -9.17 13.18
CA GLY A 248 -6.44 -7.98 13.99
C GLY A 248 -7.89 -7.52 14.14
N ASN A 249 -8.07 -6.31 14.63
CA ASN A 249 -9.40 -5.74 14.88
C ASN A 249 -10.17 -5.35 13.62
N GLY A 250 -9.53 -5.44 12.44
CA GLY A 250 -10.10 -5.01 11.16
C GLY A 250 -10.22 -3.49 11.02
N ILE A 251 -10.72 -3.06 9.87
CA ILE A 251 -10.94 -1.65 9.54
C ILE A 251 -12.43 -1.34 9.71
N ALA A 252 -12.78 -0.25 10.40
CA ALA A 252 -14.16 0.17 10.57
C ALA A 252 -14.77 0.61 9.22
N ASP A 253 -16.08 0.35 9.00
CA ASP A 253 -16.73 0.60 7.71
C ASP A 253 -16.69 2.07 7.30
N ASN A 254 -16.81 2.98 8.27
CA ASN A 254 -16.72 4.42 8.06
C ASN A 254 -15.30 4.89 7.62
N VAL A 255 -14.27 4.07 7.83
CA VAL A 255 -12.89 4.35 7.43
C VAL A 255 -12.58 3.73 6.08
N LEU A 256 -13.22 2.60 5.78
CA LEU A 256 -12.91 1.77 4.63
C LEU A 256 -13.03 2.56 3.30
N GLY A 257 -14.08 3.39 3.15
CA GLY A 257 -14.30 4.22 1.97
C GLY A 257 -13.20 5.23 1.68
N ASN A 258 -12.45 5.65 2.72
CA ASN A 258 -11.40 6.66 2.61
C ASN A 258 -9.99 6.09 2.80
N VAL A 259 -9.85 4.78 2.86
CA VAL A 259 -8.58 4.11 3.21
C VAL A 259 -7.44 4.42 2.23
N PHE A 260 -7.75 4.73 0.98
CA PHE A 260 -6.79 5.10 -0.05
C PHE A 260 -6.58 6.61 -0.20
N THR A 261 -7.33 7.43 0.52
CA THR A 261 -7.21 8.89 0.43
C THR A 261 -5.95 9.36 1.16
N ARG A 262 -5.17 10.24 0.50
CA ARG A 262 -3.94 10.78 1.10
C ARG A 262 -4.27 11.66 2.31
N TYR A 263 -3.44 11.60 3.35
CA TYR A 263 -3.48 12.47 4.53
C TYR A 263 -4.79 12.46 5.34
N GLN A 264 -5.74 11.57 5.08
CA GLN A 264 -6.90 11.48 5.94
C GLN A 264 -6.53 10.76 7.24
N ARG A 265 -6.38 11.57 8.29
CA ARG A 265 -6.43 11.10 9.68
C ARG A 265 -7.88 11.18 10.12
N GLN A 266 -8.36 10.17 10.82
CA GLN A 266 -9.65 10.33 11.52
C GLN A 266 -9.52 11.48 12.52
N PRO A 267 -10.42 12.50 12.48
CA PRO A 267 -10.49 13.51 13.53
C PRO A 267 -10.71 12.80 14.87
N GLY A 268 -9.83 13.04 15.84
CA GLY A 268 -9.95 12.48 17.19
C GLY A 268 -9.06 11.28 17.50
N ILE A 269 -8.28 10.74 16.55
CA ILE A 269 -7.26 9.74 16.85
C ILE A 269 -5.88 10.40 16.71
N GLU A 270 -5.44 11.07 17.77
CA GLU A 270 -4.07 11.57 17.92
C GLU A 270 -3.07 10.48 18.32
N ASP A 271 -3.28 9.24 17.87
CA ASP A 271 -2.38 8.15 18.17
C ASP A 271 -1.21 8.17 17.18
N SER A 272 -0.01 8.38 17.71
CA SER A 272 1.26 8.35 16.95
C SER A 272 1.49 7.05 16.17
N ARG A 273 0.75 5.98 16.51
CA ARG A 273 0.81 4.68 15.84
C ARG A 273 0.31 4.72 14.40
N TYR A 274 -0.55 5.68 14.03
CA TYR A 274 -1.18 5.71 12.70
C TYR A 274 -0.34 6.36 11.59
N GLY A 275 0.84 6.91 11.91
CA GLY A 275 1.76 7.49 10.91
C GLY A 275 1.13 8.60 10.03
N ILE A 276 1.79 8.97 8.94
CA ILE A 276 1.36 10.06 8.03
C ILE A 276 0.25 9.60 7.04
N GLY A 277 -0.15 8.32 7.03
CA GLY A 277 -1.15 7.81 6.09
C GLY A 277 -0.63 7.56 4.66
N LEU A 278 0.69 7.54 4.46
CA LEU A 278 1.30 7.31 3.14
C LEU A 278 1.41 5.83 2.76
N GLY A 279 1.32 4.90 3.72
CA GLY A 279 1.49 3.47 3.45
C GLY A 279 0.52 2.92 2.42
N MET A 280 -0.77 3.26 2.53
CA MET A 280 -1.79 2.82 1.58
C MET A 280 -1.61 3.44 0.19
N VAL A 281 -1.11 4.68 0.12
CA VAL A 281 -0.76 5.34 -1.14
C VAL A 281 0.35 4.58 -1.85
N LEU A 282 1.38 4.13 -1.13
CA LEU A 282 2.48 3.34 -1.70
C LEU A 282 1.99 1.97 -2.20
N ILE A 283 1.09 1.31 -1.46
CA ILE A 283 0.52 0.02 -1.87
C ILE A 283 -0.28 0.19 -3.18
N ARG A 284 -1.18 1.18 -3.25
CA ARG A 284 -1.98 1.42 -4.45
C ARG A 284 -1.12 1.83 -5.66
N SER A 285 -0.09 2.67 -5.46
CA SER A 285 0.83 3.05 -6.52
C SER A 285 1.59 1.83 -7.04
N ALA A 286 2.09 0.97 -6.16
CA ALA A 286 2.76 -0.26 -6.57
C ALA A 286 1.86 -1.16 -7.42
N ALA A 287 0.61 -1.38 -7.02
CA ALA A 287 -0.34 -2.16 -7.82
C ALA A 287 -0.60 -1.51 -9.17
N ALA A 288 -0.88 -0.19 -9.18
CA ALA A 288 -1.21 0.56 -10.39
C ALA A 288 -0.07 0.58 -11.41
N ASP A 289 1.18 0.75 -10.95
CA ASP A 289 2.38 0.76 -11.81
C ASP A 289 2.64 -0.63 -12.42
N HIS A 290 2.22 -1.69 -11.72
CA HIS A 290 2.26 -3.06 -12.22
C HIS A 290 0.97 -3.50 -12.94
N GLY A 291 0.09 -2.56 -13.30
CA GLY A 291 -1.14 -2.82 -14.07
C GLY A 291 -2.21 -3.59 -13.30
N GLY A 292 -2.15 -3.57 -11.99
CA GLY A 292 -3.06 -4.25 -11.10
C GLY A 292 -3.96 -3.31 -10.28
N THR A 293 -4.58 -3.90 -9.26
CA THR A 293 -5.55 -3.28 -8.35
C THR A 293 -5.22 -3.60 -6.90
N VAL A 294 -5.87 -2.93 -5.96
CA VAL A 294 -5.83 -3.28 -4.53
C VAL A 294 -7.26 -3.39 -4.01
N LEU A 295 -7.59 -4.52 -3.42
CA LEU A 295 -8.84 -4.74 -2.71
C LEU A 295 -8.54 -4.89 -1.21
N ILE A 296 -9.26 -4.13 -0.39
CA ILE A 296 -9.26 -4.27 1.06
C ILE A 296 -10.66 -4.68 1.47
N ASP A 297 -10.76 -5.81 2.12
CA ASP A 297 -12.03 -6.33 2.61
C ASP A 297 -11.91 -6.93 4.02
N ARG A 298 -13.06 -7.27 4.57
CA ARG A 298 -13.18 -8.04 5.82
C ARG A 298 -13.48 -9.49 5.45
N PRO A 299 -12.56 -10.40 5.75
CA PRO A 299 -12.86 -11.82 5.62
C PRO A 299 -13.90 -12.23 6.68
N GLU A 300 -14.55 -13.37 6.49
CA GLU A 300 -15.36 -13.98 7.53
C GLU A 300 -14.55 -14.14 8.83
N GLY A 301 -15.05 -13.63 9.92
CA GLY A 301 -14.36 -13.50 11.21
C GLY A 301 -13.71 -12.13 11.40
N ASN A 302 -12.67 -12.07 12.24
CA ASN A 302 -11.94 -10.83 12.53
C ASN A 302 -10.78 -10.61 11.55
N GLY A 303 -10.29 -9.38 11.49
CA GLY A 303 -9.09 -8.98 10.75
C GLY A 303 -9.39 -8.25 9.46
N THR A 304 -8.32 -8.00 8.72
CA THR A 304 -8.35 -7.36 7.41
C THR A 304 -7.70 -8.27 6.38
N ARG A 305 -8.22 -8.26 5.16
CA ARG A 305 -7.55 -8.86 4.02
C ARG A 305 -7.23 -7.77 2.99
N VAL A 306 -5.97 -7.72 2.59
CA VAL A 306 -5.48 -6.87 1.49
C VAL A 306 -5.09 -7.78 0.35
N THR A 307 -5.73 -7.63 -0.80
CA THR A 307 -5.40 -8.35 -2.03
C THR A 307 -4.84 -7.36 -3.04
N MET A 308 -3.60 -7.54 -3.46
CA MET A 308 -2.94 -6.76 -4.51
C MET A 308 -2.79 -7.62 -5.75
N THR A 309 -3.20 -7.11 -6.90
CA THR A 309 -3.00 -7.79 -8.17
C THR A 309 -1.84 -7.16 -8.94
N ILE A 310 -1.17 -7.96 -9.78
CA ILE A 310 0.02 -7.59 -10.55
C ILE A 310 -0.10 -8.24 -11.92
N ALA A 311 -0.05 -7.45 -12.99
CA ALA A 311 -0.08 -7.99 -14.35
C ALA A 311 1.26 -8.66 -14.69
N ILE A 312 1.18 -9.87 -15.24
CA ILE A 312 2.34 -10.60 -15.76
C ILE A 312 2.63 -10.05 -17.15
N ARG A 313 3.49 -9.03 -17.22
CA ARG A 313 3.93 -8.44 -18.48
C ARG A 313 5.19 -9.16 -18.95
N GLN A 314 5.13 -9.80 -20.11
CA GLN A 314 6.29 -10.35 -20.78
C GLN A 314 6.81 -9.27 -21.76
N GLU A 315 7.73 -8.45 -21.31
CA GLU A 315 8.52 -7.62 -22.22
C GLU A 315 9.67 -8.46 -22.81
N GLU A 316 10.15 -8.12 -24.00
CA GLU A 316 11.28 -8.81 -24.59
C GLU A 316 12.48 -8.84 -23.62
N PRO A 317 13.16 -9.99 -23.45
CA PRO A 317 14.09 -10.19 -22.37
C PRO A 317 15.35 -9.35 -22.52
N ILE A 318 15.41 -8.21 -21.88
CA ILE A 318 16.69 -7.66 -21.48
C ILE A 318 17.08 -8.41 -20.21
N LEU A 319 17.84 -9.50 -20.38
CA LEU A 319 18.40 -10.26 -19.27
C LEU A 319 19.30 -9.35 -18.42
N ARG A 320 18.73 -8.75 -17.40
CA ARG A 320 19.50 -8.15 -16.30
C ARG A 320 19.55 -9.18 -15.19
N THR A 321 20.74 -9.66 -14.91
CA THR A 321 21.01 -10.46 -13.70
C THR A 321 20.54 -9.64 -12.50
N PRO A 322 19.65 -10.15 -11.62
CA PRO A 322 19.25 -9.42 -10.43
C PRO A 322 20.51 -9.21 -9.59
N VAL A 323 20.88 -7.95 -9.39
CA VAL A 323 21.85 -7.59 -8.37
C VAL A 323 21.12 -7.82 -7.03
N LEU A 324 21.37 -8.97 -6.43
CA LEU A 324 20.95 -9.24 -5.07
C LEU A 324 21.66 -8.23 -4.18
N SER A 325 20.94 -7.30 -3.59
CA SER A 325 21.49 -6.45 -2.54
C SER A 325 22.06 -7.33 -1.44
N PRO A 326 23.21 -6.97 -0.83
CA PRO A 326 23.80 -7.74 0.26
C PRO A 326 22.77 -8.03 1.35
N ALA A 327 22.81 -9.20 1.96
CA ALA A 327 21.84 -9.63 2.98
C ALA A 327 21.68 -8.64 4.15
N ALA A 328 22.76 -7.91 4.48
CA ALA A 328 22.78 -6.86 5.50
C ALA A 328 21.86 -5.66 5.17
N ASP A 329 21.83 -5.21 3.90
CA ASP A 329 20.96 -4.11 3.48
C ASP A 329 19.49 -4.50 3.52
N THR A 330 19.20 -5.76 3.28
CA THR A 330 17.84 -6.29 3.20
C THR A 330 17.20 -6.44 4.59
N SER A 331 17.96 -6.90 5.58
CA SER A 331 17.51 -6.95 6.99
C SER A 331 17.24 -5.54 7.52
N ARG A 332 18.08 -4.56 7.15
CA ARG A 332 17.91 -3.15 7.50
C ARG A 332 16.64 -2.56 6.91
N LEU A 333 16.28 -2.93 5.69
CA LEU A 333 15.03 -2.50 5.05
C LEU A 333 13.80 -3.00 5.83
N VAL A 334 13.76 -4.28 6.21
CA VAL A 334 12.66 -4.86 6.99
C VAL A 334 12.55 -4.16 8.36
N LEU A 335 13.65 -3.96 9.07
CA LEU A 335 13.67 -3.21 10.34
C LEU A 335 13.15 -1.78 10.17
N THR A 336 13.51 -1.11 9.08
CA THR A 336 13.05 0.26 8.79
C THR A 336 11.56 0.29 8.52
N GLU A 337 11.05 -0.54 7.63
CA GLU A 337 9.64 -0.52 7.22
C GLU A 337 8.69 -1.02 8.32
N LEU A 338 9.14 -1.93 9.18
CA LEU A 338 8.36 -2.43 10.31
C LEU A 338 8.64 -1.68 11.63
N SER A 339 9.44 -0.60 11.61
CA SER A 339 9.92 0.10 12.82
C SER A 339 8.83 0.66 13.73
N GLU A 340 7.66 0.98 13.19
CA GLU A 340 6.52 1.45 13.99
C GLU A 340 5.90 0.32 14.83
N SER A 341 5.97 -0.92 14.35
CA SER A 341 5.26 -2.07 14.90
C SER A 341 6.17 -3.06 15.62
N LEU A 342 7.47 -3.15 15.24
CA LEU A 342 8.43 -4.01 15.89
C LEU A 342 8.80 -3.50 17.30
N PRO A 343 8.97 -4.41 18.28
CA PRO A 343 9.46 -4.05 19.60
C PRO A 343 10.92 -3.58 19.53
N TRP A 344 11.34 -2.75 20.48
CA TRP A 344 12.67 -2.14 20.50
C TRP A 344 13.80 -3.18 20.64
N GLU A 345 13.51 -4.35 21.18
CA GLU A 345 14.43 -5.48 21.32
C GLU A 345 15.01 -5.94 19.99
N CYS A 346 14.26 -5.79 18.89
CA CYS A 346 14.72 -6.11 17.52
C CYS A 346 15.89 -5.22 17.07
N TYR A 347 16.14 -4.11 17.76
CA TYR A 347 17.17 -3.11 17.40
C TYR A 347 18.43 -3.18 18.27
N LYS A 348 18.58 -4.24 19.09
CA LYS A 348 19.76 -4.48 19.94
C LYS A 348 20.99 -4.95 19.19
N LYS A 349 20.83 -5.48 17.95
CA LYS A 349 21.92 -6.07 17.16
C LYS A 349 22.39 -5.12 16.06
#